data_b41996e30b6fa2bbbf9e9a491ad1a191
#
_entry.id   b41996e30b6fa2bbbf9e9a491ad1a191
#
_cell.length_a   1.000
_cell.length_b   1.000
_cell.length_c   1.000
_cell.angle_alpha   90.00
_cell.angle_beta   90.00
_cell.angle_gamma   90.00
#
_symmetry.space_group_name_H-M   'P 1'
#
loop_
_entity.id
_entity.type
_entity.pdbx_description
1 polymer ?
#
loop_
_entity_poly.entity_id
_entity_poly.type
_entity_poly.pdbx_seq_one_letter_code
_entity_poly.pdbx_strand_id
1 'polypeptide(L)'
;GMSISNPSNFYSFVNNQIDPAPNSYAGKELSFVREMSKQTQKFGEVIKAANAKVTTQSPYPTSNSLADQLKIVARLIKGGLKTKIYMVNYGGFDTHSNQTVAGDTSIGYHATLLGNVSNAIKAFMDDLKFQGVEERVIE
;
A
#
# COMPACT_ATOMS: atom_id res chain seq x y z
N GLY A 1 -2.98 -1.79 -12.15
CA GLY A 1 -2.67 -1.27 -10.83
C GLY A 1 -1.88 0.03 -10.93
N MET A 2 -2.13 0.95 -10.04
CA MET A 2 -1.41 2.23 -9.98
C MET A 2 -0.38 2.13 -8.86
N SER A 3 0.89 2.47 -9.17
CA SER A 3 1.95 2.63 -8.19
C SER A 3 2.22 4.11 -7.98
N ILE A 4 2.12 4.60 -6.76
CA ILE A 4 2.41 5.98 -6.40
C ILE A 4 3.62 5.96 -5.47
N SER A 5 4.78 6.31 -6.00
CA SER A 5 6.03 6.42 -5.23
C SER A 5 6.22 7.80 -4.59
N ASN A 6 5.67 8.84 -5.18
CA ASN A 6 5.69 10.20 -4.63
C ASN A 6 4.43 10.98 -5.04
N PRO A 7 3.46 11.14 -4.14
CA PRO A 7 2.22 11.87 -4.42
C PRO A 7 2.42 13.34 -4.82
N SER A 8 3.44 14.00 -4.28
CA SER A 8 3.67 15.43 -4.53
C SER A 8 4.07 15.73 -5.97
N ASN A 9 4.83 14.85 -6.61
CA ASN A 9 5.26 15.02 -8.00
C ASN A 9 4.13 14.71 -9.00
N PHE A 10 3.17 13.89 -8.59
CA PHE A 10 2.04 13.51 -9.41
C PHE A 10 1.09 14.70 -9.67
N TYR A 11 0.91 15.58 -8.71
CA TYR A 11 0.00 16.72 -8.80
C TYR A 11 0.51 17.85 -9.69
N SER A 12 1.83 18.02 -9.82
CA SER A 12 2.39 19.11 -10.65
C SER A 12 2.18 18.88 -12.15
N PHE A 13 2.08 17.65 -12.59
CA PHE A 13 1.93 17.28 -14.00
C PHE A 13 0.49 17.45 -14.52
N VAL A 14 -0.51 17.37 -13.68
CA VAL A 14 -1.93 17.28 -14.09
C VAL A 14 -2.67 18.62 -14.02
N ASN A 15 -2.09 19.64 -13.40
CA ASN A 15 -2.73 20.96 -13.26
C ASN A 15 -2.52 21.89 -14.47
N ASN A 16 -1.87 21.44 -15.55
CA ASN A 16 -1.70 22.26 -16.73
C ASN A 16 -2.99 22.35 -17.55
N GLN A 17 -3.35 23.57 -17.89
CA GLN A 17 -4.47 23.96 -18.72
C GLN A 17 -4.50 23.16 -20.02
N ILE A 18 -5.65 22.64 -20.39
CA ILE A 18 -5.73 21.69 -21.47
C ILE A 18 -6.72 22.16 -22.52
N ASP A 19 -6.23 22.39 -23.73
CA ASP A 19 -7.05 22.64 -24.89
C ASP A 19 -7.99 21.46 -25.21
N PRO A 20 -9.14 21.69 -25.86
CA PRO A 20 -10.03 20.62 -26.28
C PRO A 20 -9.28 19.57 -27.11
N ALA A 21 -9.52 18.30 -26.88
CA ALA A 21 -8.90 17.27 -27.70
C ALA A 21 -9.47 17.31 -29.13
N PRO A 22 -8.66 17.16 -30.16
CA PRO A 22 -9.13 17.12 -31.55
C PRO A 22 -10.17 16.02 -31.77
N ASN A 23 -11.14 16.29 -32.69
CA ASN A 23 -12.10 15.27 -33.06
C ASN A 23 -11.53 14.27 -34.07
N SER A 24 -10.58 13.46 -33.60
CA SER A 24 -9.87 12.42 -34.35
C SER A 24 -9.68 11.18 -33.48
N TYR A 25 -9.20 10.09 -34.04
CA TYR A 25 -8.86 8.91 -33.27
C TYR A 25 -7.84 9.24 -32.15
N ALA A 26 -6.76 9.92 -32.51
CA ALA A 26 -5.76 10.38 -31.54
C ALA A 26 -6.35 11.32 -30.48
N GLY A 27 -7.31 12.14 -30.84
CA GLY A 27 -8.02 13.01 -29.88
C GLY A 27 -8.89 12.23 -28.90
N LYS A 28 -9.51 11.12 -29.32
CA LYS A 28 -10.24 10.21 -28.42
C LYS A 28 -9.31 9.53 -27.42
N GLU A 29 -8.17 9.04 -27.88
CA GLU A 29 -7.13 8.47 -27.01
C GLU A 29 -6.63 9.51 -26.00
N LEU A 30 -6.36 10.73 -26.45
CA LEU A 30 -5.95 11.83 -25.59
C LEU A 30 -7.02 12.15 -24.53
N SER A 31 -8.30 12.18 -24.92
CA SER A 31 -9.41 12.40 -23.99
C SER A 31 -9.50 11.30 -22.95
N PHE A 32 -9.31 10.05 -23.35
CA PHE A 32 -9.28 8.90 -22.43
C PHE A 32 -8.15 9.03 -21.41
N VAL A 33 -6.92 9.32 -21.87
CA VAL A 33 -5.78 9.50 -20.97
C VAL A 33 -6.00 10.66 -20.00
N ARG A 34 -6.59 11.76 -20.45
CA ARG A 34 -6.93 12.92 -19.62
C ARG A 34 -7.98 12.56 -18.56
N GLU A 35 -9.02 11.81 -18.93
CA GLU A 35 -10.04 11.38 -17.99
C GLU A 35 -9.47 10.42 -16.94
N MET A 36 -8.64 9.46 -17.36
CA MET A 36 -7.93 8.57 -16.45
C MET A 36 -7.03 9.34 -15.47
N SER A 37 -6.36 10.38 -15.96
CA SER A 37 -5.53 11.24 -15.10
C SER A 37 -6.35 11.97 -14.04
N LYS A 38 -7.52 12.52 -14.41
CA LYS A 38 -8.44 13.18 -13.46
C LYS A 38 -8.99 12.21 -12.41
N GLN A 39 -9.38 11.00 -12.84
CA GLN A 39 -9.86 9.97 -11.92
C GLN A 39 -8.75 9.55 -10.95
N THR A 40 -7.53 9.43 -11.43
CA THR A 40 -6.35 9.12 -10.63
C THR A 40 -6.08 10.18 -9.57
N GLN A 41 -6.21 11.47 -9.92
CA GLN A 41 -6.07 12.58 -8.97
C GLN A 41 -7.13 12.51 -7.87
N LYS A 42 -8.42 12.38 -8.26
CA LYS A 42 -9.52 12.26 -7.30
C LYS A 42 -9.28 11.11 -6.32
N PHE A 43 -8.82 9.98 -6.84
CA PHE A 43 -8.50 8.82 -6.01
C PHE A 43 -7.32 9.10 -5.06
N GLY A 44 -6.28 9.79 -5.55
CA GLY A 44 -5.14 10.23 -4.73
C GLY A 44 -5.57 11.15 -3.58
N GLU A 45 -6.49 12.07 -3.83
CA GLU A 45 -7.04 12.94 -2.77
C GLU A 45 -7.84 12.17 -1.72
N VAL A 46 -8.62 11.18 -2.15
CA VAL A 46 -9.36 10.30 -1.22
C VAL A 46 -8.42 9.49 -0.35
N ILE A 47 -7.33 8.94 -0.92
CA ILE A 47 -6.29 8.24 -0.17
C ILE A 47 -5.63 9.18 0.85
N LYS A 48 -5.25 10.37 0.42
CA LYS A 48 -4.62 11.38 1.29
C LYS A 48 -5.55 11.77 2.44
N ALA A 49 -6.82 12.02 2.14
CA ALA A 49 -7.83 12.35 3.15
C ALA A 49 -8.06 11.20 4.14
N ALA A 50 -8.14 9.95 3.65
CA ALA A 50 -8.26 8.77 4.51
C ALA A 50 -7.04 8.62 5.43
N ASN A 51 -5.84 8.76 4.88
CA ASN A 51 -4.59 8.67 5.63
C ASN A 51 -4.49 9.76 6.72
N ALA A 52 -4.96 10.98 6.44
CA ALA A 52 -4.90 12.11 7.39
C ALA A 52 -5.84 11.95 8.60
N LYS A 53 -6.88 11.11 8.49
CA LYS A 53 -7.83 10.86 9.59
C LYS A 53 -7.23 10.05 10.75
N VAL A 54 -6.12 9.36 10.53
CA VAL A 54 -5.48 8.51 11.54
C VAL A 54 -4.22 9.19 12.03
N THR A 55 -4.23 9.63 13.27
CA THR A 55 -3.12 10.33 13.92
C THR A 55 -2.24 9.39 14.75
N THR A 56 -2.83 8.32 15.29
CA THR A 56 -2.16 7.39 16.20
C THR A 56 -2.42 5.96 15.75
N GLN A 57 -1.42 5.12 15.81
CA GLN A 57 -1.48 3.69 15.50
C GLN A 57 -0.76 2.87 16.56
N SER A 58 -1.13 1.59 16.68
CA SER A 58 -0.37 0.62 17.45
C SER A 58 1.07 0.49 16.91
N PRO A 59 2.05 0.10 17.74
CA PRO A 59 3.44 -0.04 17.29
C PRO A 59 3.60 -1.11 16.21
N TYR A 60 4.47 -0.81 15.25
CA TYR A 60 4.89 -1.76 14.21
C TYR A 60 6.40 -2.03 14.33
N PRO A 61 6.87 -3.25 13.96
CA PRO A 61 8.28 -3.54 13.93
C PRO A 61 9.01 -2.62 12.93
N THR A 62 10.18 -2.17 13.30
CA THR A 62 11.08 -1.39 12.43
C THR A 62 11.83 -2.30 11.46
N SER A 63 12.31 -1.75 10.34
CA SER A 63 13.07 -2.48 9.32
C SER A 63 12.33 -3.70 8.75
N ASN A 64 11.01 -3.60 8.64
CA ASN A 64 10.15 -4.63 8.09
C ASN A 64 9.23 -4.01 7.04
N SER A 65 9.56 -4.19 5.75
CA SER A 65 8.83 -3.58 4.64
C SER A 65 7.37 -4.04 4.53
N LEU A 66 7.06 -5.26 4.99
CA LEU A 66 5.68 -5.75 5.05
C LEU A 66 4.90 -5.00 6.13
N ALA A 67 5.51 -4.80 7.30
CA ALA A 67 4.90 -4.04 8.39
C ALA A 67 4.62 -2.58 7.97
N ASP A 68 5.53 -1.95 7.24
CA ASP A 68 5.34 -0.59 6.72
C ASP A 68 4.15 -0.51 5.76
N GLN A 69 3.99 -1.48 4.88
CA GLN A 69 2.86 -1.56 3.95
C GLN A 69 1.54 -1.79 4.71
N LEU A 70 1.50 -2.74 5.64
CA LEU A 70 0.32 -3.06 6.45
C LEU A 70 -0.09 -1.89 7.34
N LYS A 71 0.85 -1.12 7.86
CA LYS A 71 0.60 0.11 8.60
C LYS A 71 -0.18 1.14 7.76
N ILE A 72 0.18 1.30 6.50
CA ILE A 72 -0.55 2.17 5.57
C ILE A 72 -1.96 1.62 5.31
N VAL A 73 -2.10 0.31 5.09
CA VAL A 73 -3.40 -0.34 4.86
C VAL A 73 -4.33 -0.11 6.05
N ALA A 74 -3.87 -0.31 7.28
CA ALA A 74 -4.67 -0.07 8.49
C ALA A 74 -5.18 1.38 8.56
N ARG A 75 -4.34 2.36 8.22
CA ARG A 75 -4.74 3.78 8.15
C ARG A 75 -5.83 4.03 7.12
N LEU A 76 -5.72 3.44 5.95
CA LEU A 76 -6.70 3.61 4.87
C LEU A 76 -8.05 2.98 5.23
N ILE A 77 -8.04 1.80 5.86
CA ILE A 77 -9.25 1.13 6.35
C ILE A 77 -9.93 1.98 7.42
N LYS A 78 -9.18 2.41 8.44
CA LYS A 78 -9.71 3.29 9.51
C LYS A 78 -10.18 4.63 8.96
N GLY A 79 -9.47 5.19 7.99
CA GLY A 79 -9.82 6.43 7.31
C GLY A 79 -11.10 6.35 6.47
N GLY A 80 -11.65 5.16 6.29
CA GLY A 80 -12.93 4.94 5.60
C GLY A 80 -12.79 4.78 4.09
N LEU A 81 -11.60 4.42 3.60
CA LEU A 81 -11.43 4.07 2.19
C LEU A 81 -12.30 2.84 1.87
N LYS A 82 -13.06 2.91 0.76
CA LYS A 82 -13.99 1.85 0.35
C LYS A 82 -13.34 0.74 -0.50
N THR A 83 -12.03 0.69 -0.54
CA THR A 83 -11.28 -0.37 -1.22
C THR A 83 -11.57 -1.71 -0.54
N LYS A 84 -11.93 -2.72 -1.32
CA LYS A 84 -12.29 -4.05 -0.81
C LYS A 84 -11.09 -4.99 -0.73
N ILE A 85 -10.08 -4.77 -1.55
CA ILE A 85 -8.91 -5.65 -1.64
C ILE A 85 -7.65 -4.79 -1.56
N TYR A 86 -6.78 -5.11 -0.61
CA TYR A 86 -5.45 -4.55 -0.48
C TYR A 86 -4.43 -5.64 -0.76
N MET A 87 -3.42 -5.33 -1.53
CA MET A 87 -2.34 -6.25 -1.84
C MET A 87 -1.03 -5.67 -1.33
N VAL A 88 -0.31 -6.48 -0.56
CA VAL A 88 1.02 -6.17 -0.04
C VAL A 88 2.01 -7.22 -0.49
N ASN A 89 3.26 -6.88 -0.63
CA ASN A 89 4.30 -7.78 -1.13
C ASN A 89 5.47 -7.86 -0.16
N TYR A 90 5.93 -9.06 0.07
CA TYR A 90 7.15 -9.31 0.83
C TYR A 90 8.00 -10.34 0.08
N GLY A 91 9.22 -9.98 -0.28
CA GLY A 91 10.13 -10.82 -1.06
C GLY A 91 11.23 -11.44 -0.22
N GLY A 92 12.16 -12.12 -0.92
CA GLY A 92 13.35 -12.72 -0.31
C GLY A 92 13.20 -14.21 0.02
N PHE A 93 12.09 -14.85 -0.34
CA PHE A 93 11.84 -16.27 -0.04
C PHE A 93 12.60 -17.24 -0.96
N ASP A 94 13.21 -16.75 -2.03
CA ASP A 94 14.06 -17.55 -2.89
C ASP A 94 15.45 -17.75 -2.22
N THR A 95 15.47 -18.61 -1.23
CA THR A 95 16.62 -18.87 -0.35
C THR A 95 17.36 -20.11 -0.81
N HIS A 96 18.08 -20.04 -1.94
CA HIS A 96 18.88 -21.18 -2.44
C HIS A 96 20.05 -21.57 -1.52
N SER A 97 20.47 -20.69 -0.65
CA SER A 97 21.54 -20.92 0.32
C SER A 97 21.22 -20.26 1.67
N ASN A 98 21.85 -20.71 2.73
CA ASN A 98 21.70 -20.16 4.09
C ASN A 98 20.27 -20.19 4.65
N GLN A 99 19.45 -21.13 4.19
CA GLN A 99 18.07 -21.28 4.70
C GLN A 99 18.05 -21.54 6.20
N THR A 100 18.96 -22.40 6.63
CA THR A 100 19.12 -22.80 8.03
C THR A 100 20.58 -22.64 8.44
N VAL A 101 20.82 -22.61 9.73
CA VAL A 101 22.18 -22.69 10.30
C VAL A 101 22.56 -24.16 10.50
N ALA A 102 23.83 -24.52 10.27
CA ALA A 102 24.33 -25.87 10.50
C ALA A 102 24.06 -26.32 11.95
N GLY A 103 23.33 -27.42 12.08
CA GLY A 103 22.95 -27.99 13.38
C GLY A 103 21.67 -27.44 14.02
N ASP A 104 21.07 -26.40 13.45
CA ASP A 104 19.79 -25.87 13.92
C ASP A 104 18.91 -25.40 12.77
N THR A 105 17.84 -26.14 12.50
CA THR A 105 16.87 -25.84 11.44
C THR A 105 15.85 -24.77 11.82
N SER A 106 15.78 -24.38 13.09
CA SER A 106 14.87 -23.35 13.59
C SER A 106 15.39 -21.93 13.45
N ILE A 107 16.67 -21.78 13.10
CA ILE A 107 17.32 -20.49 12.87
C ILE A 107 17.94 -20.44 11.47
N GLY A 108 18.04 -19.24 10.92
CA GLY A 108 18.58 -18.99 9.58
C GLY A 108 17.76 -17.96 8.84
N TYR A 109 18.11 -17.74 7.59
CA TYR A 109 17.46 -16.68 6.77
C TYR A 109 15.98 -16.94 6.56
N HIS A 110 15.58 -18.20 6.33
CA HIS A 110 14.17 -18.56 6.13
C HIS A 110 13.34 -18.32 7.40
N ALA A 111 13.83 -18.72 8.57
CA ALA A 111 13.18 -18.47 9.84
C ALA A 111 13.02 -16.97 10.12
N THR A 112 14.03 -16.16 9.77
CA THR A 112 13.97 -14.70 9.87
C THR A 112 12.87 -14.12 8.99
N LEU A 113 12.74 -14.57 7.74
CA LEU A 113 11.68 -14.12 6.83
C LEU A 113 10.29 -14.44 7.36
N LEU A 114 10.07 -15.68 7.84
CA LEU A 114 8.81 -16.09 8.45
C LEU A 114 8.51 -15.30 9.73
N GLY A 115 9.53 -15.07 10.55
CA GLY A 115 9.40 -14.22 11.74
C GLY A 115 8.99 -12.79 11.40
N ASN A 116 9.56 -12.21 10.36
CA ASN A 116 9.18 -10.88 9.88
C ASN A 116 7.73 -10.83 9.39
N VAL A 117 7.28 -11.85 8.66
CA VAL A 117 5.87 -11.95 8.23
C VAL A 117 4.95 -12.05 9.44
N SER A 118 5.23 -12.98 10.36
CA SER A 118 4.42 -13.17 11.57
C SER A 118 4.31 -11.90 12.42
N ASN A 119 5.45 -11.22 12.64
CA ASN A 119 5.48 -9.98 13.41
C ASN A 119 4.73 -8.85 12.72
N ALA A 120 4.80 -8.75 11.39
CA ALA A 120 4.08 -7.75 10.62
C ALA A 120 2.56 -7.97 10.69
N ILE A 121 2.10 -9.20 10.51
CA ILE A 121 0.68 -9.58 10.60
C ILE A 121 0.17 -9.32 12.03
N LYS A 122 0.90 -9.76 13.04
CA LYS A 122 0.53 -9.52 14.43
C LYS A 122 0.35 -8.02 14.72
N ALA A 123 1.31 -7.19 14.31
CA ALA A 123 1.23 -5.75 14.50
C ALA A 123 0.03 -5.13 13.78
N PHE A 124 -0.29 -5.63 12.58
CA PHE A 124 -1.46 -5.21 11.82
C PHE A 124 -2.77 -5.55 12.54
N MET A 125 -2.92 -6.78 13.03
CA MET A 125 -4.09 -7.21 13.82
C MET A 125 -4.25 -6.36 15.08
N ASP A 126 -3.17 -6.16 15.81
CA ASP A 126 -3.17 -5.33 17.02
C ASP A 126 -3.60 -3.88 16.69
N ASP A 127 -3.18 -3.34 15.55
CA ASP A 127 -3.56 -1.99 15.12
C ASP A 127 -5.02 -1.93 14.66
N LEU A 128 -5.53 -2.90 13.91
CA LEU A 128 -6.95 -2.98 13.53
C LEU A 128 -7.85 -3.00 14.78
N LYS A 129 -7.46 -3.76 15.80
CA LYS A 129 -8.15 -3.82 17.08
C LYS A 129 -8.06 -2.48 17.81
N PHE A 130 -6.88 -1.89 17.92
CA PHE A 130 -6.68 -0.56 18.50
C PHE A 130 -7.53 0.50 17.81
N GLN A 131 -7.65 0.41 16.48
CA GLN A 131 -8.47 1.32 15.67
C GLN A 131 -9.98 1.00 15.74
N GLY A 132 -10.38 -0.16 16.27
CA GLY A 132 -11.78 -0.62 16.34
C GLY A 132 -12.36 -0.94 14.96
N VAL A 133 -11.58 -1.53 14.07
CA VAL A 133 -11.99 -1.90 12.70
C VAL A 133 -11.69 -3.36 12.35
N GLU A 134 -11.31 -4.19 13.32
CA GLU A 134 -10.95 -5.59 13.12
C GLU A 134 -12.06 -6.40 12.43
N GLU A 135 -13.32 -6.19 12.80
CA GLU A 135 -14.48 -6.87 12.22
C GLU A 135 -14.73 -6.57 10.73
N ARG A 136 -14.00 -5.62 10.16
CA ARG A 136 -14.13 -5.20 8.78
C ARG A 136 -13.12 -5.85 7.84
N VAL A 137 -12.22 -6.64 8.38
CA VAL A 137 -11.07 -7.20 7.65
C VAL A 137 -11.09 -8.72 7.76
N ILE A 138 -10.91 -9.37 6.61
CA ILE A 138 -10.65 -10.82 6.50
C ILE A 138 -9.26 -10.95 5.88
N GLU A 139 -8.41 -11.76 6.48
CA GLU A 139 -7.02 -12.01 6.08
C GLU A 139 -6.84 -13.43 5.53
#